data_bd7d22087b254cd5db69dd261d5f7c8f
#
_entry.id   bd7d22087b254cd5db69dd261d5f7c8f
#
_cell.length_a   1.000
_cell.length_b   1.000
_cell.length_c   1.000
_cell.angle_alpha   90.00
_cell.angle_beta   90.00
_cell.angle_gamma   90.00
#
_symmetry.space_group_name_H-M   'P 1'
#
loop_
_entity.id
_entity.type
_entity.pdbx_description
1 polymer ?
#
loop_
_entity_poly.entity_id
_entity_poly.type
_entity_poly.pdbx_seq_one_letter_code
_entity_poly.pdbx_strand_id
1 'polypeptide(L)'
;MMLLKNLDHIFSQDSLLSSLIKLVVFPCLLLTLFLAISLDPTLWVSSEIHHFYIELIAVILGSALSFYYILRYRVLRDRFSLFVGIGFFISVSIDLFHVVVSFALIENISFIKYFIPQTWFAGRFFLGAMLLIAILKYSSVSPREEIEQLSDVRAPSYTREEENEQKTFVEKKDGIVFYISILGIIAIVTAVSSLFLVYPASVIDDYSVHRPYEIPPLILFCLVLFFFYKKRLYRKKDVVYKGLALYLVIDIFTQVVMAFSAMSFDTAHNMAHVLKDVGYFVNIIALIMSSMQYSAYLKKANSLIKENLKKLQENEKLKDDFINIAAHELRTPIQPILGLSDLINHNLQDNTSEIDTSELKEDIKVIYRNAKKLQKLTNDILDVSRIDSHILNLNASQFDFVELIKNTIQDFTTSSEKKEENVFIDFDYHDETKSKEVLDRSILIEGDRARISQVLLNLLNNARKFTEGGKIIVTVLMKKDTKEVIVSISDRGQGINSEVMSHLFEKFISRSDSGTGLGLYISKNIIEAHRGKIWASNNPNGIGSTFSFSIPVDLRSMTESEPQPEPKPNAGINRA
;
A
#
# COMPACT_ATOMS: atom_id res chain seq x y z
N MET A 1 2.71 2.37 22.04
CA MET A 1 2.06 1.43 21.12
C MET A 1 0.77 0.83 21.69
N MET A 2 0.72 0.40 22.97
CA MET A 2 -0.50 -0.14 23.62
C MET A 2 -1.61 0.91 23.84
N LEU A 3 -1.26 2.15 24.21
CA LEU A 3 -2.19 3.28 24.36
C LEU A 3 -2.83 3.70 23.04
N LEU A 4 -2.11 3.67 21.91
CA LEU A 4 -2.63 3.99 20.58
C LEU A 4 -3.59 2.89 20.05
N LYS A 5 -3.31 1.61 20.32
CA LYS A 5 -4.24 0.51 20.02
C LYS A 5 -5.54 0.60 20.81
N ASN A 6 -5.45 1.02 22.07
CA ASN A 6 -6.66 1.22 22.91
C ASN A 6 -7.46 2.45 22.44
N LEU A 7 -6.82 3.52 21.98
CA LEU A 7 -7.52 4.66 21.39
C LEU A 7 -8.23 4.29 20.09
N ASP A 8 -7.59 3.53 19.17
CA ASP A 8 -8.25 3.03 17.95
C ASP A 8 -9.47 2.14 18.29
N HIS A 9 -9.38 1.34 19.36
CA HIS A 9 -10.48 0.48 19.79
C HIS A 9 -11.62 1.28 20.46
N ILE A 10 -11.32 2.35 21.18
CA ILE A 10 -12.31 3.25 21.80
C ILE A 10 -13.05 4.07 20.71
N PHE A 11 -12.37 4.44 19.63
CA PHE A 11 -12.94 5.28 18.54
C PHE A 11 -13.48 4.49 17.35
N SER A 12 -13.18 3.21 17.20
CA SER A 12 -13.80 2.33 16.20
C SER A 12 -15.24 1.95 16.57
N GLN A 13 -15.64 2.14 17.84
CA GLN A 13 -17.01 1.92 18.28
C GLN A 13 -17.85 3.19 18.08
N ASP A 14 -18.41 3.36 16.86
CA ASP A 14 -19.47 4.34 16.59
C ASP A 14 -20.65 4.24 17.60
N SER A 15 -20.78 3.10 18.27
CA SER A 15 -21.75 2.87 19.34
C SER A 15 -21.43 3.62 20.63
N LEU A 16 -20.18 3.73 21.05
CA LEU A 16 -19.82 4.28 22.37
C LEU A 16 -19.96 5.80 22.40
N LEU A 17 -19.46 6.50 21.37
CA LEU A 17 -19.62 7.95 21.25
C LEU A 17 -21.10 8.34 21.04
N SER A 18 -21.81 7.59 20.19
CA SER A 18 -23.26 7.77 20.00
C SER A 18 -24.04 7.52 21.30
N SER A 19 -23.65 6.51 22.08
CA SER A 19 -24.26 6.21 23.36
C SER A 19 -23.94 7.27 24.42
N LEU A 20 -22.71 7.78 24.46
CA LEU A 20 -22.30 8.85 25.38
C LEU A 20 -23.04 10.16 25.06
N ILE A 21 -23.21 10.50 23.79
CA ILE A 21 -23.99 11.69 23.38
C ILE A 21 -25.43 11.53 23.83
N LYS A 22 -26.07 10.38 23.57
CA LYS A 22 -27.47 10.13 23.90
C LYS A 22 -27.70 10.01 25.42
N LEU A 23 -26.81 9.35 26.13
CA LEU A 23 -27.00 8.99 27.55
C LEU A 23 -26.54 10.07 28.51
N VAL A 24 -25.55 10.89 28.13
CA VAL A 24 -24.96 11.91 29.01
C VAL A 24 -25.20 13.32 28.47
N VAL A 25 -24.74 13.62 27.27
CA VAL A 25 -24.75 15.00 26.76
C VAL A 25 -26.16 15.54 26.56
N PHE A 26 -27.01 14.79 25.90
CA PHE A 26 -28.38 15.24 25.64
C PHE A 26 -29.23 15.42 26.91
N PRO A 27 -29.21 14.48 27.90
CA PRO A 27 -29.86 14.71 29.19
C PRO A 27 -29.28 15.90 29.97
N CYS A 28 -27.95 16.10 29.94
CA CYS A 28 -27.34 17.27 30.57
C CYS A 28 -27.81 18.58 29.92
N LEU A 29 -27.90 18.65 28.58
CA LEU A 29 -28.42 19.82 27.88
C LEU A 29 -29.92 20.07 28.20
N LEU A 30 -30.72 19.01 28.25
CA LEU A 30 -32.13 19.13 28.68
C LEU A 30 -32.25 19.61 30.13
N LEU A 31 -31.38 19.11 31.02
CA LEU A 31 -31.34 19.54 32.41
C LEU A 31 -30.93 21.03 32.52
N THR A 32 -29.91 21.49 31.76
CA THR A 32 -29.53 22.89 31.74
C THR A 32 -30.66 23.80 31.22
N LEU A 33 -31.36 23.35 30.19
CA LEU A 33 -32.52 24.05 29.68
C LEU A 33 -33.66 24.13 30.74
N PHE A 34 -33.97 22.99 31.37
CA PHE A 34 -34.97 22.91 32.43
C PHE A 34 -34.60 23.86 33.60
N LEU A 35 -33.35 23.85 34.03
CA LEU A 35 -32.84 24.73 35.07
C LEU A 35 -32.92 26.21 34.64
N ALA A 36 -32.56 26.55 33.41
CA ALA A 36 -32.64 27.90 32.89
C ALA A 36 -34.08 28.47 32.87
N ILE A 37 -35.08 27.59 32.64
CA ILE A 37 -36.51 28.00 32.63
C ILE A 37 -37.10 28.02 34.03
N SER A 38 -36.69 27.10 34.92
CA SER A 38 -37.31 26.86 36.22
C SER A 38 -36.66 27.60 37.39
N LEU A 39 -35.38 28.01 37.22
CA LEU A 39 -34.66 28.76 38.27
C LEU A 39 -35.05 30.22 38.23
N ASP A 40 -35.04 30.82 39.41
CA ASP A 40 -35.21 32.27 39.58
C ASP A 40 -34.12 33.00 38.73
N PRO A 41 -34.52 33.96 37.86
CA PRO A 41 -33.56 34.76 37.09
C PRO A 41 -32.50 35.43 37.96
N THR A 42 -32.80 35.70 39.22
CA THR A 42 -31.89 36.38 40.17
C THR A 42 -30.94 35.42 40.91
N LEU A 43 -31.05 34.09 40.71
CA LEU A 43 -30.22 33.10 41.43
C LEU A 43 -28.72 33.25 41.12
N TRP A 44 -28.39 33.58 39.91
CA TRP A 44 -27.02 33.82 39.45
C TRP A 44 -26.96 35.09 38.61
N VAL A 45 -27.01 36.25 39.25
CA VAL A 45 -26.79 37.53 38.59
C VAL A 45 -25.30 37.83 38.65
N SER A 46 -24.66 37.92 37.48
CA SER A 46 -23.26 38.28 37.41
C SER A 46 -23.08 39.79 37.33
N SER A 47 -21.92 40.27 37.82
CA SER A 47 -21.51 41.67 37.56
C SER A 47 -21.01 41.79 36.11
N GLU A 48 -20.99 43.02 35.59
CA GLU A 48 -20.44 43.34 34.28
C GLU A 48 -18.99 42.87 34.11
N ILE A 49 -18.21 42.90 35.19
CA ILE A 49 -16.83 42.40 35.24
C ILE A 49 -16.79 40.88 35.07
N HIS A 50 -17.67 40.13 35.71
CA HIS A 50 -17.74 38.66 35.52
C HIS A 50 -18.14 38.29 34.10
N HIS A 51 -19.10 39.01 33.52
CA HIS A 51 -19.50 38.83 32.14
C HIS A 51 -18.33 39.08 31.18
N PHE A 52 -17.55 40.15 31.42
CA PHE A 52 -16.34 40.45 30.63
C PHE A 52 -15.36 39.26 30.64
N TYR A 53 -15.09 38.63 31.79
CA TYR A 53 -14.18 37.51 31.85
C TYR A 53 -14.70 36.25 31.13
N ILE A 54 -15.99 35.94 31.25
CA ILE A 54 -16.61 34.81 30.54
C ILE A 54 -16.52 35.02 29.04
N GLU A 55 -16.87 36.19 28.55
CA GLU A 55 -16.75 36.52 27.12
C GLU A 55 -15.30 36.52 26.62
N LEU A 56 -14.35 36.97 27.44
CA LEU A 56 -12.92 36.90 27.08
C LEU A 56 -12.44 35.45 26.91
N ILE A 57 -12.93 34.55 27.76
CA ILE A 57 -12.65 33.09 27.60
C ILE A 57 -13.21 32.60 26.24
N ALA A 58 -14.44 32.98 25.89
CA ALA A 58 -15.04 32.61 24.60
C ALA A 58 -14.22 33.12 23.42
N VAL A 59 -13.72 34.38 23.49
CA VAL A 59 -12.84 34.97 22.47
C VAL A 59 -11.54 34.19 22.32
N ILE A 60 -10.91 33.79 23.42
CA ILE A 60 -9.66 33.00 23.40
C ILE A 60 -9.93 31.64 22.78
N LEU A 61 -10.95 30.91 23.25
CA LEU A 61 -11.29 29.57 22.74
C LEU A 61 -11.69 29.61 21.26
N GLY A 62 -12.53 30.55 20.88
CA GLY A 62 -12.96 30.73 19.50
C GLY A 62 -11.83 31.13 18.55
N SER A 63 -10.87 31.98 19.02
CA SER A 63 -9.65 32.30 18.27
C SER A 63 -8.78 31.10 18.04
N ALA A 64 -8.57 30.27 19.08
CA ALA A 64 -7.85 29.01 18.96
C ALA A 64 -8.54 28.07 17.97
N LEU A 65 -9.86 27.94 18.05
CA LEU A 65 -10.66 27.13 17.17
C LEU A 65 -10.52 27.57 15.71
N SER A 66 -10.65 28.87 15.44
CA SER A 66 -10.43 29.45 14.11
C SER A 66 -9.03 29.15 13.57
N PHE A 67 -8.00 29.38 14.39
CA PHE A 67 -6.60 29.11 14.03
C PHE A 67 -6.38 27.65 13.66
N TYR A 68 -6.90 26.71 14.45
CA TYR A 68 -6.78 25.27 14.17
C TYR A 68 -7.48 24.86 12.87
N TYR A 69 -8.66 25.38 12.57
CA TYR A 69 -9.34 25.12 11.29
C TYR A 69 -8.58 25.68 10.10
N ILE A 70 -8.02 26.88 10.20
CA ILE A 70 -7.20 27.49 9.15
C ILE A 70 -5.88 26.71 8.96
N LEU A 71 -5.25 26.29 10.06
CA LEU A 71 -4.06 25.44 10.01
C LEU A 71 -4.35 24.09 9.33
N ARG A 72 -5.47 23.46 9.68
CA ARG A 72 -5.94 22.25 9.06
C ARG A 72 -6.13 22.42 7.54
N TYR A 73 -6.73 23.52 7.10
CA TYR A 73 -6.83 23.84 5.67
C TYR A 73 -5.45 23.91 5.01
N ARG A 74 -4.46 24.55 5.63
CA ARG A 74 -3.10 24.64 5.06
C ARG A 74 -2.46 23.26 4.86
N VAL A 75 -2.70 22.35 5.79
CA VAL A 75 -2.12 21.00 5.77
C VAL A 75 -2.88 20.08 4.80
N LEU A 76 -4.20 20.07 4.88
CA LEU A 76 -5.05 19.11 4.15
C LEU A 76 -5.65 19.66 2.86
N ARG A 77 -5.50 20.98 2.60
CA ARG A 77 -6.17 21.70 1.52
C ARG A 77 -7.70 21.53 1.52
N ASP A 78 -8.26 21.22 2.68
CA ASP A 78 -9.69 20.99 2.90
C ASP A 78 -10.46 22.32 2.98
N ARG A 79 -11.18 22.65 1.92
CA ARG A 79 -11.96 23.90 1.81
C ARG A 79 -13.05 23.98 2.87
N PHE A 80 -13.60 22.87 3.31
CA PHE A 80 -14.59 22.84 4.39
C PHE A 80 -13.98 23.45 5.66
N SER A 81 -12.79 23.03 6.05
CA SER A 81 -12.08 23.60 7.20
C SER A 81 -11.76 25.08 7.03
N LEU A 82 -11.43 25.55 5.82
CA LEU A 82 -11.20 26.96 5.56
C LEU A 82 -12.44 27.80 5.88
N PHE A 83 -13.60 27.42 5.34
CA PHE A 83 -14.84 28.18 5.53
C PHE A 83 -15.33 28.15 6.98
N VAL A 84 -15.19 27.02 7.65
CA VAL A 84 -15.47 26.89 9.09
C VAL A 84 -14.53 27.79 9.89
N GLY A 85 -13.22 27.76 9.59
CA GLY A 85 -12.21 28.58 10.28
C GLY A 85 -12.45 30.07 10.12
N ILE A 86 -12.81 30.53 8.91
CA ILE A 86 -13.16 31.93 8.66
C ILE A 86 -14.44 32.32 9.39
N GLY A 87 -15.44 31.42 9.42
CA GLY A 87 -16.68 31.64 10.17
C GLY A 87 -16.40 31.93 11.64
N PHE A 88 -15.58 31.12 12.29
CA PHE A 88 -15.14 31.34 13.66
C PHE A 88 -14.30 32.63 13.80
N PHE A 89 -13.37 32.89 12.88
CA PHE A 89 -12.52 34.09 12.94
C PHE A 89 -13.32 35.36 13.00
N ILE A 90 -14.30 35.52 12.12
CA ILE A 90 -15.10 36.75 12.06
C ILE A 90 -16.09 36.82 13.22
N SER A 91 -16.74 35.70 13.59
CA SER A 91 -17.62 35.67 14.76
C SER A 91 -16.87 36.12 16.02
N VAL A 92 -15.67 35.59 16.24
CA VAL A 92 -14.82 35.93 17.37
C VAL A 92 -14.31 37.38 17.30
N SER A 93 -14.04 37.89 16.11
CA SER A 93 -13.67 39.32 15.95
C SER A 93 -14.81 40.24 16.34
N ILE A 94 -16.07 39.86 16.06
CA ILE A 94 -17.26 40.58 16.50
C ILE A 94 -17.43 40.44 18.02
N ASP A 95 -17.24 39.25 18.59
CA ASP A 95 -17.29 39.00 20.03
C ASP A 95 -16.21 39.83 20.76
N LEU A 96 -14.97 39.91 20.22
CA LEU A 96 -13.90 40.75 20.78
C LEU A 96 -14.27 42.24 20.75
N PHE A 97 -14.81 42.71 19.63
CA PHE A 97 -15.29 44.08 19.51
C PHE A 97 -16.41 44.37 20.53
N HIS A 98 -17.36 43.43 20.68
CA HIS A 98 -18.39 43.45 21.68
C HIS A 98 -17.83 43.64 23.10
N VAL A 99 -16.86 42.77 23.48
CA VAL A 99 -16.23 42.77 24.81
C VAL A 99 -15.53 44.11 25.09
N VAL A 100 -14.71 44.58 24.13
CA VAL A 100 -13.92 45.81 24.28
C VAL A 100 -14.83 47.06 24.42
N VAL A 101 -15.83 47.17 23.55
CA VAL A 101 -16.74 48.32 23.56
C VAL A 101 -17.65 48.31 24.79
N SER A 102 -18.18 47.14 25.18
CA SER A 102 -19.01 47.03 26.39
C SER A 102 -18.23 47.38 27.64
N PHE A 103 -16.96 47.01 27.73
CA PHE A 103 -16.10 47.40 28.86
C PHE A 103 -15.76 48.88 28.84
N ALA A 104 -15.42 49.44 27.68
CA ALA A 104 -15.04 50.86 27.54
C ALA A 104 -16.20 51.84 27.81
N LEU A 105 -17.43 51.42 27.52
CA LEU A 105 -18.63 52.25 27.65
C LEU A 105 -19.57 51.77 28.77
N ILE A 106 -19.02 51.11 29.79
CA ILE A 106 -19.76 50.46 30.89
C ILE A 106 -20.68 51.45 31.65
N GLU A 107 -20.32 52.73 31.68
CA GLU A 107 -21.11 53.78 32.33
C GLU A 107 -22.31 54.24 31.48
N ASN A 108 -22.35 53.96 30.19
CA ASN A 108 -23.43 54.34 29.27
C ASN A 108 -24.46 53.20 29.11
N ILE A 109 -25.27 52.99 30.13
CA ILE A 109 -26.26 51.91 30.21
C ILE A 109 -27.23 51.94 29.01
N SER A 110 -27.64 53.12 28.53
CA SER A 110 -28.56 53.23 27.41
C SER A 110 -27.95 52.72 26.11
N PHE A 111 -26.67 52.95 25.86
CA PHE A 111 -25.96 52.45 24.69
C PHE A 111 -25.74 50.94 24.79
N ILE A 112 -25.28 50.45 25.92
CA ILE A 112 -24.98 49.02 26.14
C ILE A 112 -26.23 48.16 25.93
N LYS A 113 -27.39 48.62 26.38
CA LYS A 113 -28.68 47.93 26.25
C LYS A 113 -29.03 47.58 24.79
N TYR A 114 -28.62 48.39 23.82
CA TYR A 114 -28.85 48.18 22.39
C TYR A 114 -27.66 47.51 21.71
N PHE A 115 -26.46 47.85 22.09
CA PHE A 115 -25.21 47.38 21.44
C PHE A 115 -24.93 45.91 21.68
N ILE A 116 -25.08 45.41 22.91
CA ILE A 116 -24.80 44.01 23.28
C ILE A 116 -25.62 43.01 22.47
N PRO A 117 -26.96 43.13 22.39
CA PRO A 117 -27.75 42.17 21.60
C PRO A 117 -27.47 42.20 20.10
N GLN A 118 -27.16 43.39 19.55
CA GLN A 118 -26.87 43.52 18.11
C GLN A 118 -25.58 42.82 17.71
N THR A 119 -24.53 43.03 18.49
CA THR A 119 -23.23 42.41 18.22
C THR A 119 -23.27 40.89 18.46
N TRP A 120 -23.94 40.43 19.50
CA TRP A 120 -24.19 39.02 19.75
C TRP A 120 -24.93 38.36 18.57
N PHE A 121 -26.05 38.95 18.15
CA PHE A 121 -26.82 38.47 17.00
C PHE A 121 -25.97 38.41 15.73
N ALA A 122 -25.23 39.49 15.40
CA ALA A 122 -24.41 39.54 14.20
C ALA A 122 -23.36 38.45 14.16
N GLY A 123 -22.67 38.21 15.28
CA GLY A 123 -21.67 37.14 15.39
C GLY A 123 -22.24 35.72 15.16
N ARG A 124 -23.41 35.45 15.76
CA ARG A 124 -24.07 34.12 15.66
C ARG A 124 -24.66 33.87 14.28
N PHE A 125 -25.37 34.86 13.75
CA PHE A 125 -25.96 34.79 12.41
C PHE A 125 -24.89 34.55 11.34
N PHE A 126 -23.80 35.32 11.45
CA PHE A 126 -22.66 35.18 10.55
C PHE A 126 -22.02 33.76 10.62
N LEU A 127 -21.72 33.28 11.82
CA LEU A 127 -21.15 31.94 12.01
C LEU A 127 -22.07 30.87 11.42
N GLY A 128 -23.36 30.92 11.72
CA GLY A 128 -24.34 29.98 11.18
C GLY A 128 -24.39 29.98 9.64
N ALA A 129 -24.36 31.19 9.03
CA ALA A 129 -24.32 31.30 7.56
C ALA A 129 -23.07 30.70 6.95
N MET A 130 -21.89 30.93 7.54
CA MET A 130 -20.63 30.33 7.08
C MET A 130 -20.58 28.82 7.23
N LEU A 131 -21.09 28.29 8.34
CA LEU A 131 -21.22 26.85 8.55
C LEU A 131 -22.18 26.23 7.52
N LEU A 132 -23.29 26.91 7.22
CA LEU A 132 -24.23 26.44 6.20
C LEU A 132 -23.58 26.37 4.81
N ILE A 133 -22.86 27.41 4.41
CA ILE A 133 -22.11 27.45 3.15
C ILE A 133 -21.06 26.32 3.12
N ALA A 134 -20.29 26.17 4.19
CA ALA A 134 -19.27 25.12 4.30
C ALA A 134 -19.90 23.72 4.09
N ILE A 135 -21.03 23.45 4.74
CA ILE A 135 -21.72 22.16 4.62
C ILE A 135 -22.34 21.98 3.24
N LEU A 136 -23.01 22.98 2.70
CA LEU A 136 -23.71 22.86 1.42
C LEU A 136 -22.74 22.69 0.25
N LYS A 137 -21.61 23.41 0.25
CA LYS A 137 -20.74 23.54 -0.91
C LYS A 137 -19.48 22.66 -0.85
N TYR A 138 -18.91 22.44 0.35
CA TYR A 138 -17.57 21.87 0.48
C TYR A 138 -17.50 20.57 1.31
N SER A 139 -18.62 19.97 1.68
CA SER A 139 -18.63 18.78 2.53
C SER A 139 -18.54 17.44 1.77
N SER A 140 -18.37 17.45 0.45
CA SER A 140 -18.56 16.28 -0.41
C SER A 140 -17.43 15.25 -0.35
N VAL A 141 -16.17 15.63 -0.10
CA VAL A 141 -15.02 14.72 -0.11
C VAL A 141 -14.20 14.86 1.17
N SER A 142 -13.82 13.74 1.76
CA SER A 142 -12.86 13.70 2.87
C SER A 142 -11.45 13.56 2.27
N PRO A 143 -10.46 14.35 2.70
CA PRO A 143 -9.07 14.22 2.24
C PRO A 143 -8.50 12.81 2.42
N ARG A 144 -8.98 12.07 3.40
CA ARG A 144 -8.58 10.69 3.67
C ARG A 144 -9.16 9.72 2.64
N GLU A 145 -10.41 9.92 2.22
CA GLU A 145 -11.05 9.10 1.19
C GLU A 145 -10.41 9.34 -0.18
N GLU A 146 -9.95 10.57 -0.44
CA GLU A 146 -9.22 10.93 -1.67
C GLU A 146 -7.84 10.27 -1.71
N ILE A 147 -7.13 10.22 -0.59
CA ILE A 147 -5.83 9.54 -0.48
C ILE A 147 -6.00 8.01 -0.54
N GLU A 148 -7.03 7.43 0.08
CA GLU A 148 -7.35 6.00 -0.01
C GLU A 148 -7.73 5.60 -1.45
N GLN A 149 -8.47 6.44 -2.18
CA GLN A 149 -8.80 6.22 -3.61
C GLN A 149 -7.58 6.35 -4.52
N LEU A 150 -6.65 7.27 -4.23
CA LEU A 150 -5.40 7.40 -4.98
C LEU A 150 -4.44 6.22 -4.75
N SER A 151 -4.55 5.51 -3.63
CA SER A 151 -3.74 4.31 -3.37
C SER A 151 -4.25 3.07 -4.10
N ASP A 152 -5.54 3.02 -4.47
CA ASP A 152 -6.17 1.90 -5.20
C ASP A 152 -6.14 2.08 -6.73
N VAL A 153 -5.90 3.29 -7.21
CA VAL A 153 -5.81 3.56 -8.66
C VAL A 153 -4.34 3.46 -9.09
N ARG A 154 -4.03 2.53 -9.99
CA ARG A 154 -2.79 2.55 -10.77
C ARG A 154 -2.61 3.98 -11.30
N ALA A 155 -1.49 4.60 -10.95
CA ALA A 155 -1.20 6.00 -11.25
C ALA A 155 -1.58 6.34 -12.70
N PRO A 156 -2.51 7.28 -12.94
CA PRO A 156 -2.73 7.79 -14.27
C PRO A 156 -1.44 8.50 -14.71
N SER A 157 -1.01 8.26 -15.91
CA SER A 157 0.16 8.90 -16.54
C SER A 157 -0.13 10.37 -16.87
N TYR A 158 -0.39 11.18 -15.84
CA TYR A 158 -0.46 12.63 -16.02
C TYR A 158 0.95 13.20 -16.14
N THR A 159 1.17 14.03 -17.15
CA THR A 159 2.42 14.78 -17.25
C THR A 159 2.48 15.82 -16.12
N ARG A 160 3.67 16.03 -15.58
CA ARG A 160 3.94 16.95 -14.46
C ARG A 160 3.48 18.39 -14.74
N GLU A 161 3.31 18.75 -16.01
CA GLU A 161 2.82 20.04 -16.47
C GLU A 161 1.30 20.18 -16.33
N GLU A 162 0.52 19.16 -16.67
CA GLU A 162 -0.94 19.15 -16.50
C GLU A 162 -1.35 19.22 -15.03
N GLU A 163 -0.60 18.56 -14.14
CA GLU A 163 -0.83 18.61 -12.69
C GLU A 163 -0.55 20.02 -12.12
N ASN A 164 0.46 20.71 -12.61
CA ASN A 164 0.79 22.07 -12.18
C ASN A 164 -0.21 23.12 -12.72
N GLU A 165 -0.66 22.99 -13.95
CA GLU A 165 -1.68 23.90 -14.52
C GLU A 165 -3.03 23.73 -13.80
N GLN A 166 -3.42 22.49 -13.49
CA GLN A 166 -4.67 22.23 -12.77
C GLN A 166 -4.62 22.72 -11.32
N LYS A 167 -3.47 22.59 -10.63
CA LYS A 167 -3.24 23.18 -9.29
C LYS A 167 -3.31 24.70 -9.33
N THR A 168 -2.66 25.34 -10.29
CA THR A 168 -2.63 26.82 -10.40
C THR A 168 -3.99 27.40 -10.74
N PHE A 169 -4.77 26.74 -11.60
CA PHE A 169 -6.13 27.15 -11.95
C PHE A 169 -7.10 27.03 -10.77
N VAL A 170 -6.97 25.94 -10.00
CA VAL A 170 -7.78 25.69 -8.80
C VAL A 170 -7.45 26.72 -7.70
N GLU A 171 -6.19 27.04 -7.43
CA GLU A 171 -5.78 28.05 -6.45
C GLU A 171 -6.29 29.45 -6.82
N LYS A 172 -6.22 29.85 -8.09
CA LYS A 172 -6.69 31.16 -8.56
C LYS A 172 -8.22 31.33 -8.43
N LYS A 173 -8.97 30.26 -8.70
CA LYS A 173 -10.44 30.24 -8.55
C LYS A 173 -10.87 30.30 -7.08
N ASP A 174 -10.10 29.71 -6.19
CA ASP A 174 -10.35 29.72 -4.74
C ASP A 174 -10.16 31.10 -4.11
N GLY A 175 -9.12 31.83 -4.53
CA GLY A 175 -8.89 33.19 -4.08
C GLY A 175 -10.07 34.11 -4.38
N ILE A 176 -10.62 34.04 -5.59
CA ILE A 176 -11.76 34.88 -6.00
C ILE A 176 -13.03 34.53 -5.20
N VAL A 177 -13.35 33.24 -5.04
CA VAL A 177 -14.51 32.79 -4.24
C VAL A 177 -14.36 33.22 -2.78
N PHE A 178 -13.16 33.17 -2.24
CA PHE A 178 -12.82 33.60 -0.90
C PHE A 178 -13.09 35.11 -0.71
N TYR A 179 -12.56 35.97 -1.59
CA TYR A 179 -12.78 37.42 -1.49
C TYR A 179 -14.24 37.82 -1.70
N ILE A 180 -14.95 37.19 -2.65
CA ILE A 180 -16.38 37.44 -2.87
C ILE A 180 -17.19 37.05 -1.64
N SER A 181 -16.85 35.89 -1.02
CA SER A 181 -17.53 35.46 0.21
C SER A 181 -17.32 36.45 1.36
N ILE A 182 -16.08 36.91 1.57
CA ILE A 182 -15.80 37.93 2.62
C ILE A 182 -16.54 39.21 2.36
N LEU A 183 -16.48 39.75 1.14
CA LEU A 183 -17.18 41.00 0.78
C LEU A 183 -18.70 40.88 0.93
N GLY A 184 -19.28 39.76 0.46
CA GLY A 184 -20.71 39.50 0.60
C GLY A 184 -21.14 39.41 2.07
N ILE A 185 -20.31 38.85 2.90
CA ILE A 185 -20.58 38.69 4.33
C ILE A 185 -20.42 40.03 5.09
N ILE A 186 -19.38 40.79 4.80
CA ILE A 186 -19.24 42.13 5.37
C ILE A 186 -20.46 42.98 4.99
N ALA A 187 -20.92 42.89 3.74
CA ALA A 187 -22.12 43.60 3.29
C ALA A 187 -23.38 43.13 4.05
N ILE A 188 -23.58 41.82 4.24
CA ILE A 188 -24.72 41.26 4.99
C ILE A 188 -24.64 41.68 6.46
N VAL A 189 -23.49 41.59 7.11
CA VAL A 189 -23.31 41.98 8.51
C VAL A 189 -23.56 43.47 8.68
N THR A 190 -23.05 44.30 7.77
CA THR A 190 -23.29 45.77 7.79
C THR A 190 -24.76 46.11 7.57
N ALA A 191 -25.42 45.45 6.62
CA ALA A 191 -26.85 45.65 6.34
C ALA A 191 -27.72 45.19 7.52
N VAL A 192 -27.43 44.02 8.09
CA VAL A 192 -28.15 43.51 9.26
C VAL A 192 -27.93 44.40 10.48
N SER A 193 -26.68 44.81 10.75
CA SER A 193 -26.39 45.75 11.85
C SER A 193 -27.12 47.09 11.69
N SER A 194 -27.24 47.61 10.47
CA SER A 194 -27.95 48.84 10.19
C SER A 194 -29.47 48.74 10.38
N LEU A 195 -30.04 47.58 10.10
CA LEU A 195 -31.46 47.28 10.30
C LEU A 195 -31.84 47.21 11.79
N PHE A 196 -30.92 46.79 12.67
CA PHE A 196 -31.17 46.65 14.10
C PHE A 196 -30.95 47.95 14.92
N LEU A 197 -30.40 48.98 14.36
CA LEU A 197 -30.31 50.32 14.99
C LEU A 197 -31.68 50.94 15.33
N VAL A 198 -32.77 50.39 14.81
CA VAL A 198 -34.13 50.93 14.93
C VAL A 198 -35.03 50.08 15.87
N TYR A 199 -34.53 48.95 16.41
CA TYR A 199 -35.37 48.04 17.20
C TYR A 199 -35.49 48.43 18.68
N PRO A 200 -36.67 48.12 19.31
CA PRO A 200 -36.91 48.38 20.73
C PRO A 200 -36.07 47.50 21.64
N ALA A 201 -36.12 47.75 22.92
CA ALA A 201 -35.34 47.08 23.96
C ALA A 201 -35.13 45.58 23.75
N SER A 202 -33.93 45.11 24.03
CA SER A 202 -33.47 43.72 23.83
C SER A 202 -34.27 42.67 24.60
N VAL A 203 -35.10 43.07 25.54
CA VAL A 203 -35.91 42.19 26.40
C VAL A 203 -37.36 42.68 26.31
N ILE A 204 -38.29 41.79 26.09
CA ILE A 204 -39.75 42.03 26.04
C ILE A 204 -40.36 41.31 27.24
N ASP A 205 -40.81 42.06 28.22
CA ASP A 205 -41.28 41.54 29.50
C ASP A 205 -42.62 40.79 29.42
N ASP A 206 -43.44 41.07 28.39
CA ASP A 206 -44.80 40.52 28.26
C ASP A 206 -44.88 39.14 27.57
N TYR A 207 -43.76 38.54 27.18
CA TYR A 207 -43.74 37.26 26.47
C TYR A 207 -42.91 36.20 27.20
N SER A 208 -43.28 34.94 27.04
CA SER A 208 -42.52 33.80 27.59
C SER A 208 -41.10 33.68 27.01
N VAL A 209 -40.88 34.23 25.81
CA VAL A 209 -39.55 34.33 25.19
C VAL A 209 -39.14 35.82 25.28
N HIS A 210 -38.25 36.08 26.19
CA HIS A 210 -37.85 37.46 26.48
C HIS A 210 -36.93 38.09 25.43
N ARG A 211 -36.16 37.21 24.68
CA ARG A 211 -35.21 37.68 23.64
C ARG A 211 -35.54 37.05 22.28
N PRO A 212 -36.51 37.59 21.54
CA PRO A 212 -36.92 37.06 20.23
C PRO A 212 -35.84 37.13 19.16
N TYR A 213 -34.79 37.94 19.36
CA TYR A 213 -33.64 38.03 18.43
C TYR A 213 -32.79 36.78 18.38
N GLU A 214 -32.90 35.88 19.34
CA GLU A 214 -32.22 34.59 19.32
C GLU A 214 -32.86 33.57 18.35
N ILE A 215 -34.09 33.83 17.91
CA ILE A 215 -34.84 32.91 17.03
C ILE A 215 -34.19 32.81 15.63
N PRO A 216 -33.81 33.89 14.91
CA PRO A 216 -33.19 33.76 13.59
C PRO A 216 -31.86 32.98 13.60
N PRO A 217 -30.88 33.22 14.50
CA PRO A 217 -29.68 32.37 14.63
C PRO A 217 -30.04 30.91 14.98
N LEU A 218 -31.00 30.71 15.90
CA LEU A 218 -31.47 29.37 16.26
C LEU A 218 -31.97 28.59 15.03
N ILE A 219 -32.84 29.19 14.21
CA ILE A 219 -33.32 28.59 12.97
C ILE A 219 -32.18 28.25 12.05
N LEU A 220 -31.21 29.16 11.93
CA LEU A 220 -30.05 28.95 11.06
C LEU A 220 -29.17 27.76 11.53
N PHE A 221 -28.88 27.65 12.82
CA PHE A 221 -28.15 26.50 13.37
C PHE A 221 -28.93 25.20 13.24
N CYS A 222 -30.24 25.21 13.38
CA CYS A 222 -31.09 24.06 13.11
C CYS A 222 -31.01 23.63 11.63
N LEU A 223 -31.01 24.57 10.69
CA LEU A 223 -30.78 24.29 9.27
C LEU A 223 -29.39 23.72 9.00
N VAL A 224 -28.35 24.27 9.62
CA VAL A 224 -26.98 23.74 9.55
C VAL A 224 -26.94 22.29 10.01
N LEU A 225 -27.53 21.99 11.17
CA LEU A 225 -27.57 20.62 11.71
C LEU A 225 -28.41 19.68 10.81
N PHE A 226 -29.54 20.16 10.28
CA PHE A 226 -30.36 19.39 9.32
C PHE A 226 -29.56 18.99 8.07
N PHE A 227 -28.88 19.93 7.41
CA PHE A 227 -28.07 19.63 6.24
C PHE A 227 -26.83 18.80 6.59
N PHE A 228 -26.23 19.00 7.76
CA PHE A 228 -25.17 18.15 8.28
C PHE A 228 -25.61 16.69 8.38
N TYR A 229 -26.81 16.45 8.93
CA TYR A 229 -27.40 15.14 9.03
C TYR A 229 -27.82 14.59 7.67
N LYS A 230 -28.50 15.36 6.81
CA LYS A 230 -28.91 14.99 5.46
C LYS A 230 -27.75 14.53 4.58
N LYS A 231 -26.61 15.20 4.68
CA LYS A 231 -25.37 14.85 3.98
C LYS A 231 -24.57 13.72 4.67
N ARG A 232 -25.09 13.17 5.76
CA ARG A 232 -24.48 12.07 6.53
C ARG A 232 -23.04 12.36 7.00
N LEU A 233 -22.68 13.62 7.27
CA LEU A 233 -21.32 14.02 7.67
C LEU A 233 -20.88 13.38 9.00
N TYR A 234 -21.84 13.04 9.87
CA TYR A 234 -21.60 12.30 11.11
C TYR A 234 -21.01 10.91 10.90
N ARG A 235 -21.16 10.32 9.68
CA ARG A 235 -20.59 9.00 9.33
C ARG A 235 -19.15 9.07 8.88
N LYS A 236 -18.61 10.26 8.60
CA LYS A 236 -17.21 10.40 8.22
C LYS A 236 -16.30 9.93 9.36
N LYS A 237 -15.22 9.22 8.99
CA LYS A 237 -14.25 8.64 9.95
C LYS A 237 -13.50 9.72 10.74
N ASP A 238 -13.42 10.92 10.22
CA ASP A 238 -12.71 12.03 10.83
C ASP A 238 -13.48 12.59 12.03
N VAL A 239 -12.83 12.64 13.19
CA VAL A 239 -13.40 13.09 14.48
C VAL A 239 -13.85 14.55 14.42
N VAL A 240 -13.28 15.38 13.56
CA VAL A 240 -13.70 16.79 13.40
C VAL A 240 -15.18 16.91 13.10
N TYR A 241 -15.73 16.05 12.23
CA TYR A 241 -17.16 16.10 11.91
C TYR A 241 -18.04 15.72 13.11
N LYS A 242 -17.58 14.77 13.95
CA LYS A 242 -18.29 14.39 15.18
C LYS A 242 -18.25 15.53 16.23
N GLY A 243 -17.11 16.18 16.39
CA GLY A 243 -16.95 17.34 17.25
C GLY A 243 -17.80 18.53 16.81
N LEU A 244 -17.82 18.80 15.51
CA LEU A 244 -18.66 19.87 14.95
C LEU A 244 -20.15 19.58 15.13
N ALA A 245 -20.58 18.31 14.98
CA ALA A 245 -21.98 17.93 15.23
C ALA A 245 -22.36 18.19 16.70
N LEU A 246 -21.49 17.81 17.64
CA LEU A 246 -21.73 18.04 19.06
C LEU A 246 -21.72 19.52 19.40
N TYR A 247 -20.80 20.30 18.83
CA TYR A 247 -20.79 21.76 18.93
C TYR A 247 -22.12 22.36 18.45
N LEU A 248 -22.62 21.97 17.28
CA LEU A 248 -23.88 22.48 16.73
C LEU A 248 -25.07 22.20 17.66
N VAL A 249 -25.12 21.02 18.28
CA VAL A 249 -26.16 20.68 19.25
C VAL A 249 -26.05 21.58 20.48
N ILE A 250 -24.85 21.73 21.04
CA ILE A 250 -24.65 22.60 22.20
C ILE A 250 -25.02 24.06 21.89
N ASP A 251 -24.62 24.54 20.70
CA ASP A 251 -24.88 25.92 20.29
C ASP A 251 -26.39 26.21 20.07
N ILE A 252 -27.16 25.23 19.54
CA ILE A 252 -28.62 25.30 19.49
C ILE A 252 -29.21 25.46 20.90
N PHE A 253 -28.75 24.67 21.87
CA PHE A 253 -29.19 24.83 23.27
C PHE A 253 -28.75 26.16 23.87
N THR A 254 -27.57 26.65 23.52
CA THR A 254 -27.11 27.99 23.90
C THR A 254 -28.07 29.08 23.46
N GLN A 255 -28.53 29.06 22.20
CA GLN A 255 -29.51 30.03 21.66
C GLN A 255 -30.87 29.90 22.35
N VAL A 256 -31.34 28.67 22.59
CA VAL A 256 -32.60 28.44 23.30
C VAL A 256 -32.55 28.97 24.72
N VAL A 257 -31.48 28.66 25.48
CA VAL A 257 -31.30 29.12 26.86
C VAL A 257 -31.23 30.65 26.91
N MET A 258 -30.48 31.29 25.99
CA MET A 258 -30.36 32.75 25.90
C MET A 258 -31.72 33.41 25.60
N ALA A 259 -32.59 32.79 24.81
CA ALA A 259 -33.90 33.29 24.49
C ALA A 259 -34.83 33.47 25.72
N PHE A 260 -34.60 32.69 26.80
CA PHE A 260 -35.32 32.79 28.06
C PHE A 260 -34.74 33.82 29.05
N SER A 261 -33.61 34.45 28.75
CA SER A 261 -32.99 35.47 29.62
C SER A 261 -33.87 36.71 29.70
N ALA A 262 -34.38 37.00 30.90
CA ALA A 262 -35.31 38.11 31.18
C ALA A 262 -34.59 39.41 31.49
N MET A 263 -33.34 39.36 31.97
CA MET A 263 -32.52 40.52 32.35
C MET A 263 -31.11 40.38 31.80
N SER A 264 -30.38 41.50 31.77
CA SER A 264 -28.93 41.43 31.49
C SER A 264 -28.22 40.75 32.64
N PHE A 265 -27.34 39.77 32.30
CA PHE A 265 -26.50 39.04 33.26
C PHE A 265 -27.26 38.14 34.26
N ASP A 266 -28.48 37.75 33.94
CA ASP A 266 -29.26 36.82 34.74
C ASP A 266 -28.77 35.37 34.62
N THR A 267 -29.40 34.44 35.35
CA THR A 267 -29.05 33.03 35.40
C THR A 267 -29.03 32.40 34.01
N ALA A 268 -30.05 32.64 33.18
CA ALA A 268 -30.13 32.06 31.82
C ALA A 268 -29.04 32.63 30.90
N HIS A 269 -28.77 33.95 30.99
CA HIS A 269 -27.70 34.61 30.27
C HIS A 269 -26.32 34.00 30.55
N ASN A 270 -25.98 33.87 31.85
CA ASN A 270 -24.70 33.29 32.27
C ASN A 270 -24.56 31.82 31.85
N MET A 271 -25.63 31.01 31.99
CA MET A 271 -25.64 29.62 31.54
C MET A 271 -25.42 29.50 30.04
N ALA A 272 -26.00 30.35 29.21
CA ALA A 272 -25.81 30.38 27.77
C ALA A 272 -24.34 30.64 27.39
N HIS A 273 -23.69 31.63 28.06
CA HIS A 273 -22.25 31.87 27.81
C HIS A 273 -21.36 30.70 28.20
N VAL A 274 -21.62 30.05 29.34
CA VAL A 274 -20.88 28.84 29.73
C VAL A 274 -21.09 27.70 28.71
N LEU A 275 -22.32 27.47 28.22
CA LEU A 275 -22.59 26.50 27.18
C LEU A 275 -21.82 26.79 25.87
N LYS A 276 -21.75 28.07 25.46
CA LYS A 276 -20.94 28.51 24.32
C LYS A 276 -19.47 28.10 24.48
N ASP A 277 -18.88 28.37 25.65
CA ASP A 277 -17.49 28.02 25.94
C ASP A 277 -17.25 26.49 25.92
N VAL A 278 -18.17 25.73 26.51
CA VAL A 278 -18.16 24.26 26.44
C VAL A 278 -18.21 23.78 24.98
N GLY A 279 -19.05 24.38 24.14
CA GLY A 279 -19.15 24.07 22.72
C GLY A 279 -17.82 24.28 21.98
N TYR A 280 -17.18 25.42 22.22
CA TYR A 280 -15.86 25.73 21.63
C TYR A 280 -14.80 24.73 22.09
N PHE A 281 -14.75 24.44 23.40
CA PHE A 281 -13.79 23.52 23.97
C PHE A 281 -13.93 22.10 23.39
N VAL A 282 -15.15 21.57 23.28
CA VAL A 282 -15.44 20.27 22.66
C VAL A 282 -14.95 20.21 21.22
N ASN A 283 -15.17 21.27 20.46
CA ASN A 283 -14.75 21.33 19.07
C ASN A 283 -13.21 21.41 18.93
N ILE A 284 -12.52 22.13 19.83
CA ILE A 284 -11.05 22.15 19.91
C ILE A 284 -10.49 20.75 20.20
N ILE A 285 -11.05 20.05 21.18
CA ILE A 285 -10.63 18.67 21.48
C ILE A 285 -10.77 17.78 20.24
N ALA A 286 -11.89 17.86 19.53
CA ALA A 286 -12.10 17.07 18.31
C ALA A 286 -11.06 17.39 17.23
N LEU A 287 -10.67 18.66 17.05
CA LEU A 287 -9.63 19.07 16.12
C LEU A 287 -8.25 18.53 16.51
N ILE A 288 -7.89 18.60 17.79
CA ILE A 288 -6.62 18.05 18.31
C ILE A 288 -6.58 16.54 18.06
N MET A 289 -7.66 15.82 18.38
CA MET A 289 -7.75 14.38 18.15
C MET A 289 -7.64 14.02 16.67
N SER A 290 -8.30 14.75 15.78
CA SER A 290 -8.18 14.57 14.34
C SER A 290 -6.74 14.81 13.86
N SER A 291 -6.06 15.84 14.36
CA SER A 291 -4.67 16.14 14.05
C SER A 291 -3.73 15.01 14.49
N MET A 292 -3.96 14.44 15.70
CA MET A 292 -3.19 13.29 16.19
C MET A 292 -3.40 12.04 15.33
N GLN A 293 -4.64 11.73 14.94
CA GLN A 293 -4.94 10.61 14.05
C GLN A 293 -4.26 10.77 12.70
N TYR A 294 -4.31 11.97 12.12
CA TYR A 294 -3.68 12.26 10.84
C TYR A 294 -2.15 12.15 10.91
N SER A 295 -1.54 12.66 11.98
CA SER A 295 -0.10 12.55 12.22
C SER A 295 0.34 11.08 12.34
N ALA A 296 -0.42 10.25 13.06
CA ALA A 296 -0.15 8.82 13.18
C ALA A 296 -0.26 8.10 11.82
N TYR A 297 -1.26 8.45 11.01
CA TYR A 297 -1.43 7.92 9.66
C TYR A 297 -0.25 8.28 8.74
N LEU A 298 0.16 9.55 8.72
CA LEU A 298 1.32 10.01 7.94
C LEU A 298 2.61 9.28 8.34
N LYS A 299 2.81 9.09 9.63
CA LYS A 299 3.98 8.35 10.14
C LYS A 299 4.00 6.91 9.62
N LYS A 300 2.86 6.24 9.61
CA LYS A 300 2.72 4.87 9.07
C LYS A 300 2.95 4.83 7.56
N ALA A 301 2.37 5.76 6.82
CA ALA A 301 2.57 5.86 5.37
C ALA A 301 4.03 6.10 5.00
N ASN A 302 4.69 7.03 5.68
CA ASN A 302 6.11 7.32 5.48
C ASN A 302 7.02 6.11 5.80
N SER A 303 6.70 5.33 6.84
CA SER A 303 7.47 4.12 7.15
C SER A 303 7.33 3.06 6.05
N LEU A 304 6.14 2.89 5.48
CA LEU A 304 5.90 1.96 4.37
C LEU A 304 6.63 2.41 3.09
N ILE A 305 6.57 3.70 2.77
CA ILE A 305 7.30 4.27 1.63
C ILE A 305 8.80 4.02 1.78
N LYS A 306 9.35 4.27 2.98
CA LYS A 306 10.79 4.04 3.26
C LYS A 306 11.17 2.56 3.11
N GLU A 307 10.33 1.63 3.55
CA GLU A 307 10.54 0.20 3.37
C GLU A 307 10.54 -0.20 1.88
N ASN A 308 9.56 0.32 1.11
CA ASN A 308 9.47 0.03 -0.32
C ASN A 308 10.65 0.61 -1.11
N LEU A 309 11.11 1.82 -0.76
CA LEU A 309 12.29 2.42 -1.37
C LEU A 309 13.54 1.58 -1.10
N LYS A 310 13.70 1.07 0.12
CA LYS A 310 14.82 0.17 0.46
C LYS A 310 14.81 -1.10 -0.39
N LYS A 311 13.65 -1.75 -0.52
CA LYS A 311 13.49 -2.94 -1.38
C LYS A 311 13.81 -2.64 -2.84
N LEU A 312 13.39 -1.47 -3.35
CA LEU A 312 13.70 -1.05 -4.71
C LEU A 312 15.20 -0.87 -4.93
N GLN A 313 15.89 -0.20 -4.00
CA GLN A 313 17.35 -0.01 -4.05
C GLN A 313 18.11 -1.34 -3.98
N GLU A 314 17.68 -2.29 -3.15
CA GLU A 314 18.26 -3.63 -3.08
C GLU A 314 18.09 -4.37 -4.41
N ASN A 315 16.91 -4.30 -5.04
CA ASN A 315 16.66 -4.90 -6.34
C ASN A 315 17.49 -4.24 -7.46
N GLU A 316 17.63 -2.92 -7.45
CA GLU A 316 18.44 -2.16 -8.41
C GLU A 316 19.91 -2.59 -8.29
N LYS A 317 20.45 -2.66 -7.08
CA LYS A 317 21.80 -3.15 -6.83
C LYS A 317 22.02 -4.58 -7.37
N LEU A 318 21.10 -5.51 -7.09
CA LEU A 318 21.18 -6.87 -7.63
C LEU A 318 21.19 -6.89 -9.16
N LYS A 319 20.44 -6.00 -9.81
CA LYS A 319 20.43 -5.85 -11.27
C LYS A 319 21.78 -5.34 -11.80
N ASP A 320 22.37 -4.35 -11.13
CA ASP A 320 23.68 -3.82 -11.52
C ASP A 320 24.79 -4.84 -11.33
N ASP A 321 24.79 -5.57 -10.21
CA ASP A 321 25.71 -6.68 -9.98
C ASP A 321 25.57 -7.78 -11.07
N PHE A 322 24.31 -8.10 -11.49
CA PHE A 322 24.05 -9.00 -12.60
C PHE A 322 24.71 -8.54 -13.91
N ILE A 323 24.52 -7.26 -14.28
CA ILE A 323 25.09 -6.70 -15.52
C ILE A 323 26.62 -6.76 -15.47
N ASN A 324 27.23 -6.41 -14.36
CA ASN A 324 28.68 -6.39 -14.19
C ASN A 324 29.30 -7.81 -14.32
N ILE A 325 28.70 -8.80 -13.63
CA ILE A 325 29.16 -10.20 -13.70
C ILE A 325 28.96 -10.75 -15.11
N ALA A 326 27.79 -10.53 -15.73
CA ALA A 326 27.54 -10.98 -17.10
C ALA A 326 28.53 -10.38 -18.10
N ALA A 327 28.85 -9.10 -17.99
CA ALA A 327 29.83 -8.45 -18.86
C ALA A 327 31.24 -9.05 -18.68
N HIS A 328 31.64 -9.36 -17.44
CA HIS A 328 32.93 -10.01 -17.16
C HIS A 328 32.99 -11.42 -17.75
N GLU A 329 31.97 -12.22 -17.52
CA GLU A 329 31.88 -13.60 -18.01
C GLU A 329 31.79 -13.69 -19.55
N LEU A 330 31.20 -12.69 -20.23
CA LEU A 330 31.20 -12.57 -21.70
C LEU A 330 32.59 -12.19 -22.22
N ARG A 331 33.32 -11.29 -21.55
CA ARG A 331 34.64 -10.82 -21.99
C ARG A 331 35.69 -11.95 -21.97
N THR A 332 35.63 -12.81 -20.95
CA THR A 332 36.60 -13.88 -20.74
C THR A 332 36.73 -14.84 -21.94
N PRO A 333 35.65 -15.39 -22.54
CA PRO A 333 35.79 -16.25 -23.72
C PRO A 333 36.05 -15.49 -25.03
N ILE A 334 35.72 -14.19 -25.09
CA ILE A 334 35.94 -13.37 -26.28
C ILE A 334 37.43 -13.09 -26.50
N GLN A 335 38.20 -12.85 -25.41
CA GLN A 335 39.62 -12.52 -25.52
C GLN A 335 40.46 -13.61 -26.19
N PRO A 336 40.39 -14.91 -25.84
CA PRO A 336 41.10 -15.94 -26.55
C PRO A 336 40.63 -16.12 -27.99
N ILE A 337 39.34 -15.91 -28.29
CA ILE A 337 38.83 -15.99 -29.67
C ILE A 337 39.50 -14.89 -30.52
N LEU A 338 39.49 -13.65 -30.06
CA LEU A 338 40.09 -12.53 -30.78
C LEU A 338 41.62 -12.72 -30.91
N GLY A 339 42.30 -12.96 -29.79
CA GLY A 339 43.77 -13.09 -29.79
C GLY A 339 44.30 -14.17 -30.71
N LEU A 340 43.68 -15.37 -30.68
CA LEU A 340 44.08 -16.47 -31.57
C LEU A 340 43.67 -16.20 -33.02
N SER A 341 42.53 -15.59 -33.25
CA SER A 341 42.11 -15.20 -34.62
C SER A 341 43.05 -14.17 -35.22
N ASP A 342 43.50 -13.18 -34.45
CA ASP A 342 44.50 -12.19 -34.89
C ASP A 342 45.85 -12.83 -35.17
N LEU A 343 46.29 -13.77 -34.29
CA LEU A 343 47.53 -14.54 -34.48
C LEU A 343 47.49 -15.35 -35.78
N ILE A 344 46.39 -16.10 -36.00
CA ILE A 344 46.21 -16.91 -37.21
C ILE A 344 46.20 -15.99 -38.45
N ASN A 345 45.49 -14.86 -38.40
CA ASN A 345 45.43 -13.91 -39.50
C ASN A 345 46.81 -13.29 -39.81
N HIS A 346 47.64 -12.97 -38.80
CA HIS A 346 48.99 -12.45 -38.97
C HIS A 346 49.88 -13.54 -39.60
N ASN A 347 49.86 -14.78 -39.13
CA ASN A 347 50.66 -15.90 -39.64
C ASN A 347 50.29 -16.25 -41.08
N LEU A 348 49.02 -16.08 -41.48
CA LEU A 348 48.55 -16.27 -42.87
C LEU A 348 48.98 -15.16 -43.85
N GLN A 349 49.24 -13.94 -43.35
CA GLN A 349 49.70 -12.82 -44.16
C GLN A 349 51.24 -12.82 -44.33
N ASP A 350 51.98 -13.47 -43.41
CA ASP A 350 53.41 -13.53 -43.45
C ASP A 350 53.88 -14.74 -44.31
N ASN A 351 54.06 -14.50 -45.63
CA ASN A 351 54.40 -15.52 -46.64
C ASN A 351 55.73 -16.28 -46.44
N THR A 352 56.44 -16.05 -45.31
CA THR A 352 57.76 -16.57 -45.05
C THR A 352 57.80 -17.72 -44.03
N SER A 353 56.71 -18.01 -43.34
CA SER A 353 56.64 -19.05 -42.31
C SER A 353 55.87 -20.31 -42.81
N GLU A 354 56.47 -21.50 -42.75
CA GLU A 354 55.73 -22.76 -42.83
C GLU A 354 54.75 -22.78 -41.67
N ILE A 355 53.43 -22.71 -41.95
CA ILE A 355 52.40 -22.80 -40.93
C ILE A 355 52.39 -24.26 -40.38
N ASP A 356 52.72 -24.41 -39.13
CA ASP A 356 52.55 -25.68 -38.45
C ASP A 356 51.05 -26.02 -38.36
N THR A 357 50.62 -26.96 -39.17
CA THR A 357 49.24 -27.43 -39.22
C THR A 357 48.73 -28.01 -37.89
N SER A 358 49.63 -28.47 -37.02
CA SER A 358 49.28 -28.99 -35.69
C SER A 358 48.94 -27.87 -34.71
N GLU A 359 49.69 -26.78 -34.73
CA GLU A 359 49.45 -25.59 -33.91
C GLU A 359 48.16 -24.88 -34.35
N LEU A 360 47.95 -24.68 -35.65
CA LEU A 360 46.72 -24.13 -36.18
C LEU A 360 45.48 -24.91 -35.79
N LYS A 361 45.58 -26.26 -35.77
CA LYS A 361 44.48 -27.14 -35.36
C LYS A 361 44.16 -26.99 -33.86
N GLU A 362 45.14 -26.82 -33.01
CA GLU A 362 44.92 -26.58 -31.57
C GLU A 362 44.33 -25.18 -31.33
N ASP A 363 44.79 -24.15 -32.02
CA ASP A 363 44.25 -22.78 -31.92
C ASP A 363 42.76 -22.74 -32.33
N ILE A 364 42.42 -23.38 -33.46
CA ILE A 364 41.03 -23.51 -33.90
C ILE A 364 40.17 -24.24 -32.87
N LYS A 365 40.67 -25.29 -32.21
CA LYS A 365 39.95 -25.98 -31.14
C LYS A 365 39.70 -25.07 -29.94
N VAL A 366 40.68 -24.23 -29.56
CA VAL A 366 40.53 -23.26 -28.46
C VAL A 366 39.48 -22.22 -28.83
N ILE A 367 39.51 -21.65 -30.05
CA ILE A 367 38.51 -20.74 -30.55
C ILE A 367 37.12 -21.37 -30.50
N TYR A 368 36.96 -22.57 -31.06
CA TYR A 368 35.68 -23.30 -31.08
C TYR A 368 35.13 -23.54 -29.66
N ARG A 369 35.98 -23.99 -28.74
CA ARG A 369 35.59 -24.20 -27.34
C ARG A 369 35.12 -22.92 -26.64
N ASN A 370 35.78 -21.80 -26.87
CA ASN A 370 35.40 -20.53 -26.30
C ASN A 370 34.13 -19.97 -26.95
N ALA A 371 33.94 -20.12 -28.26
CA ALA A 371 32.71 -19.77 -28.96
C ALA A 371 31.51 -20.57 -28.43
N LYS A 372 31.68 -21.88 -28.16
CA LYS A 372 30.65 -22.72 -27.49
C LYS A 372 30.32 -22.25 -26.09
N LYS A 373 31.31 -21.83 -25.29
CA LYS A 373 31.09 -21.25 -23.97
C LYS A 373 30.30 -19.94 -24.05
N LEU A 374 30.65 -19.09 -25.01
CA LEU A 374 29.95 -17.83 -25.26
C LEU A 374 28.49 -18.06 -25.64
N GLN A 375 28.24 -18.99 -26.56
CA GLN A 375 26.88 -19.38 -26.96
C GLN A 375 26.04 -19.87 -25.77
N LYS A 376 26.62 -20.72 -24.91
CA LYS A 376 25.93 -21.20 -23.71
C LYS A 376 25.61 -20.03 -22.77
N LEU A 377 26.56 -19.14 -22.49
CA LEU A 377 26.37 -18.01 -21.58
C LEU A 377 25.29 -17.06 -22.09
N THR A 378 25.27 -16.75 -23.40
CA THR A 378 24.21 -15.90 -23.98
C THR A 378 22.83 -16.54 -23.84
N ASN A 379 22.72 -17.85 -24.04
CA ASN A 379 21.46 -18.57 -23.83
C ASN A 379 21.03 -18.57 -22.36
N ASP A 380 21.98 -18.76 -21.43
CA ASP A 380 21.71 -18.70 -19.99
C ASP A 380 21.21 -17.31 -19.57
N ILE A 381 21.81 -16.21 -20.09
CA ILE A 381 21.36 -14.82 -19.86
C ILE A 381 19.95 -14.59 -20.41
N LEU A 382 19.66 -15.09 -21.61
CA LEU A 382 18.32 -14.97 -22.20
C LEU A 382 17.28 -15.76 -21.38
N ASP A 383 17.63 -16.95 -20.88
CA ASP A 383 16.76 -17.72 -20.00
C ASP A 383 16.48 -16.98 -18.70
N VAL A 384 17.50 -16.40 -18.04
CA VAL A 384 17.32 -15.57 -16.85
C VAL A 384 16.40 -14.38 -17.14
N SER A 385 16.59 -13.68 -18.26
CA SER A 385 15.73 -12.56 -18.66
C SER A 385 14.25 -12.97 -18.82
N ARG A 386 14.01 -14.15 -19.41
CA ARG A 386 12.64 -14.71 -19.56
C ARG A 386 12.03 -15.11 -18.22
N ILE A 387 12.83 -15.69 -17.32
CA ILE A 387 12.42 -16.04 -15.95
C ILE A 387 12.03 -14.79 -15.17
N ASP A 388 12.88 -13.76 -15.17
CA ASP A 388 12.65 -12.51 -14.44
C ASP A 388 11.42 -11.76 -14.94
N SER A 389 11.13 -11.87 -16.23
CA SER A 389 9.93 -11.28 -16.86
C SER A 389 8.67 -12.14 -16.70
N HIS A 390 8.74 -13.28 -15.98
CA HIS A 390 7.66 -14.27 -15.87
C HIS A 390 7.12 -14.77 -17.22
N ILE A 391 7.99 -14.82 -18.27
CA ILE A 391 7.63 -15.20 -19.65
C ILE A 391 8.29 -16.55 -20.01
N LEU A 392 8.60 -17.39 -19.04
CA LEU A 392 9.10 -18.73 -19.33
C LEU A 392 7.95 -19.61 -19.82
N ASN A 393 7.78 -19.68 -21.17
CA ASN A 393 6.79 -20.56 -21.79
C ASN A 393 7.40 -21.95 -21.98
N LEU A 394 6.68 -22.97 -21.53
CA LEU A 394 7.05 -24.38 -21.74
C LEU A 394 6.35 -24.95 -22.98
N ASN A 395 7.09 -25.63 -23.82
CA ASN A 395 6.53 -26.39 -24.94
C ASN A 395 6.20 -27.80 -24.43
N ALA A 396 5.10 -27.92 -23.68
CA ALA A 396 4.70 -29.18 -23.07
C ALA A 396 4.27 -30.21 -24.12
N SER A 397 4.80 -31.40 -23.99
CA SER A 397 4.42 -32.59 -24.79
C SER A 397 4.48 -33.83 -23.91
N GLN A 398 3.79 -34.88 -24.30
CA GLN A 398 3.91 -36.18 -23.63
C GLN A 398 5.14 -36.95 -24.17
N PHE A 399 5.96 -37.47 -23.27
CA PHE A 399 7.13 -38.29 -23.62
C PHE A 399 7.50 -39.25 -22.48
N ASP A 400 8.28 -40.29 -22.84
CA ASP A 400 8.84 -41.22 -21.85
C ASP A 400 10.03 -40.58 -21.14
N PHE A 401 9.85 -40.37 -19.82
CA PHE A 401 10.85 -39.72 -18.98
C PHE A 401 12.09 -40.58 -18.74
N VAL A 402 11.93 -41.89 -18.63
CA VAL A 402 13.05 -42.84 -18.45
C VAL A 402 13.90 -42.89 -19.73
N GLU A 403 13.25 -42.91 -20.88
CA GLU A 403 13.94 -42.81 -22.17
C GLU A 403 14.72 -41.52 -22.32
N LEU A 404 14.12 -40.39 -21.95
CA LEU A 404 14.82 -39.08 -21.96
C LEU A 404 16.09 -39.12 -21.11
N ILE A 405 16.02 -39.66 -19.87
CA ILE A 405 17.18 -39.74 -18.97
C ILE A 405 18.27 -40.63 -19.59
N LYS A 406 17.91 -41.82 -20.08
CA LYS A 406 18.86 -42.75 -20.73
C LYS A 406 19.55 -42.08 -21.92
N ASN A 407 18.79 -41.46 -22.82
CA ASN A 407 19.34 -40.77 -23.99
C ASN A 407 20.26 -39.62 -23.58
N THR A 408 19.86 -38.83 -22.58
CA THR A 408 20.68 -37.69 -22.07
C THR A 408 22.00 -38.20 -21.45
N ILE A 409 21.98 -39.29 -20.71
CA ILE A 409 23.20 -39.89 -20.14
C ILE A 409 24.09 -40.44 -21.26
N GLN A 410 23.53 -41.11 -22.26
CA GLN A 410 24.27 -41.64 -23.40
C GLN A 410 24.93 -40.51 -24.20
N ASP A 411 24.21 -39.48 -24.54
CA ASP A 411 24.74 -38.29 -25.24
C ASP A 411 25.85 -37.62 -24.44
N PHE A 412 25.68 -37.52 -23.12
CA PHE A 412 26.65 -36.92 -22.20
C PHE A 412 27.95 -37.75 -22.15
N THR A 413 27.87 -39.09 -22.13
CA THR A 413 29.03 -40.00 -22.10
C THR A 413 29.75 -40.05 -23.45
N THR A 414 29.01 -39.99 -24.56
CA THR A 414 29.58 -40.06 -25.93
C THR A 414 30.28 -38.77 -26.34
N SER A 415 29.78 -37.62 -25.88
CA SER A 415 30.34 -36.30 -26.22
C SER A 415 31.61 -35.94 -25.44
N SER A 416 32.06 -36.76 -24.52
CA SER A 416 33.30 -36.58 -23.76
C SER A 416 34.50 -36.95 -24.62
N GLU A 417 35.12 -35.97 -25.33
CA GLU A 417 36.27 -36.13 -26.25
C GLU A 417 37.57 -36.58 -25.59
N LYS A 418 37.64 -36.66 -24.28
CA LYS A 418 38.71 -37.35 -23.54
C LYS A 418 38.06 -38.36 -22.61
N LYS A 419 38.37 -39.62 -22.79
CA LYS A 419 38.25 -40.62 -21.73
C LYS A 419 39.08 -40.13 -20.53
N GLU A 420 38.49 -39.33 -19.66
CA GLU A 420 38.93 -39.24 -18.29
C GLU A 420 38.56 -40.59 -17.69
N GLU A 421 39.56 -41.48 -17.68
CA GLU A 421 39.44 -42.92 -17.39
C GLU A 421 38.88 -43.22 -15.98
N ASN A 422 38.56 -42.22 -15.18
CA ASN A 422 38.29 -42.34 -13.76
C ASN A 422 36.86 -41.99 -13.32
N VAL A 423 35.95 -41.54 -14.22
CA VAL A 423 34.57 -41.19 -13.85
C VAL A 423 33.57 -42.02 -14.61
N PHE A 424 32.83 -42.85 -13.90
CA PHE A 424 31.80 -43.74 -14.44
C PHE A 424 30.42 -43.23 -14.04
N ILE A 425 29.43 -43.30 -14.96
CA ILE A 425 28.04 -42.97 -14.67
C ILE A 425 27.29 -44.32 -14.53
N ASP A 426 26.67 -44.50 -13.37
CA ASP A 426 25.82 -45.64 -13.08
C ASP A 426 24.35 -45.15 -13.02
N PHE A 427 23.48 -45.90 -13.71
CA PHE A 427 22.06 -45.58 -13.76
C PHE A 427 21.28 -46.63 -12.98
N ASP A 428 20.54 -46.18 -11.95
CA ASP A 428 19.75 -47.05 -11.10
C ASP A 428 18.30 -46.60 -11.06
N TYR A 429 17.38 -47.52 -11.27
CA TYR A 429 15.95 -47.26 -11.25
C TYR A 429 15.30 -48.04 -10.11
N HIS A 430 14.60 -47.34 -9.24
CA HIS A 430 13.88 -47.94 -8.12
C HIS A 430 12.39 -47.61 -8.19
N ASP A 431 11.54 -48.63 -8.02
CA ASP A 431 10.14 -48.49 -7.64
C ASP A 431 10.01 -48.84 -6.13
N GLU A 432 9.18 -48.14 -5.37
CA GLU A 432 8.95 -48.38 -3.93
C GLU A 432 8.52 -49.82 -3.63
N THR A 433 8.07 -50.59 -4.62
CA THR A 433 7.58 -51.99 -4.49
C THR A 433 8.66 -53.08 -4.50
N LYS A 434 9.96 -52.72 -4.47
CA LYS A 434 11.11 -53.68 -4.36
C LYS A 434 11.18 -54.78 -5.41
N SER A 435 10.50 -54.70 -6.52
CA SER A 435 10.63 -55.71 -7.60
C SER A 435 11.74 -55.31 -8.56
N LYS A 436 12.81 -56.10 -8.61
CA LYS A 436 14.00 -55.90 -9.46
C LYS A 436 13.74 -56.03 -10.98
N GLU A 437 12.48 -56.22 -11.41
CA GLU A 437 12.10 -56.53 -12.79
C GLU A 437 11.49 -55.35 -13.58
N VAL A 438 11.65 -54.09 -13.12
CA VAL A 438 10.97 -52.95 -13.73
C VAL A 438 11.88 -52.09 -14.63
N LEU A 439 12.88 -52.70 -15.26
CA LEU A 439 13.77 -52.05 -16.24
C LEU A 439 13.06 -51.60 -17.54
N ASP A 440 11.81 -52.02 -17.78
CA ASP A 440 11.07 -51.81 -19.03
C ASP A 440 9.76 -50.98 -18.90
N ARG A 441 9.49 -50.34 -17.76
CA ARG A 441 8.31 -49.51 -17.67
C ARG A 441 8.62 -48.07 -18.11
N SER A 442 7.90 -47.62 -19.12
CA SER A 442 7.89 -46.20 -19.51
C SER A 442 7.13 -45.36 -18.49
N ILE A 443 7.70 -44.22 -18.11
CA ILE A 443 7.00 -43.20 -17.29
C ILE A 443 6.64 -42.05 -18.21
N LEU A 444 5.38 -41.99 -18.59
CA LEU A 444 4.89 -40.88 -19.39
C LEU A 444 4.68 -39.62 -18.50
N ILE A 445 5.29 -38.54 -18.88
CA ILE A 445 5.08 -37.23 -18.25
C ILE A 445 4.66 -36.21 -19.31
N GLU A 446 3.96 -35.19 -18.87
CA GLU A 446 3.66 -33.98 -19.66
C GLU A 446 4.63 -32.88 -19.26
N GLY A 447 5.43 -32.38 -20.20
CA GLY A 447 6.42 -31.35 -19.92
C GLY A 447 7.22 -30.94 -21.16
N ASP A 448 8.14 -30.00 -20.97
CA ASP A 448 9.08 -29.59 -22.02
C ASP A 448 10.32 -30.46 -21.97
N ARG A 449 10.37 -31.42 -22.93
CA ARG A 449 11.47 -32.41 -23.06
C ARG A 449 12.85 -31.74 -23.14
N ALA A 450 12.97 -30.64 -23.90
CA ALA A 450 14.24 -29.95 -24.09
C ALA A 450 14.70 -29.23 -22.80
N ARG A 451 13.79 -28.61 -22.08
CA ARG A 451 14.07 -27.90 -20.82
C ARG A 451 14.46 -28.89 -19.72
N ILE A 452 13.77 -30.03 -19.61
CA ILE A 452 14.12 -31.07 -18.62
C ILE A 452 15.49 -31.69 -18.96
N SER A 453 15.79 -31.93 -20.24
CA SER A 453 17.14 -32.37 -20.66
C SER A 453 18.21 -31.33 -20.29
N GLN A 454 17.92 -30.02 -20.42
CA GLN A 454 18.79 -28.92 -19.99
C GLN A 454 19.11 -29.00 -18.48
N VAL A 455 18.11 -29.30 -17.63
CA VAL A 455 18.30 -29.51 -16.19
C VAL A 455 19.21 -30.70 -15.93
N LEU A 456 18.91 -31.85 -16.55
CA LEU A 456 19.72 -33.08 -16.40
C LEU A 456 21.18 -32.83 -16.79
N LEU A 457 21.43 -32.24 -17.97
CA LEU A 457 22.77 -31.91 -18.44
C LEU A 457 23.51 -30.96 -17.51
N ASN A 458 22.79 -29.97 -16.95
CA ASN A 458 23.39 -29.03 -15.99
C ASN A 458 23.83 -29.75 -14.71
N LEU A 459 22.99 -30.62 -14.14
CA LEU A 459 23.30 -31.37 -12.93
C LEU A 459 24.41 -32.41 -13.16
N LEU A 460 24.39 -33.11 -14.32
CA LEU A 460 25.46 -34.05 -14.71
C LEU A 460 26.81 -33.34 -14.91
N ASN A 461 26.80 -32.17 -15.56
CA ASN A 461 28.02 -31.36 -15.72
C ASN A 461 28.58 -30.90 -14.37
N ASN A 462 27.72 -30.54 -13.43
CA ASN A 462 28.14 -30.18 -12.08
C ASN A 462 28.74 -31.38 -11.35
N ALA A 463 28.07 -32.53 -11.37
CA ALA A 463 28.58 -33.76 -10.77
C ALA A 463 29.96 -34.14 -11.33
N ARG A 464 30.15 -34.07 -12.66
CA ARG A 464 31.45 -34.35 -13.30
C ARG A 464 32.53 -33.37 -12.92
N LYS A 465 32.20 -32.08 -12.86
CA LYS A 465 33.14 -31.01 -12.54
C LYS A 465 33.72 -31.11 -11.12
N PHE A 466 32.92 -31.57 -10.17
CA PHE A 466 33.33 -31.66 -8.76
C PHE A 466 33.79 -33.05 -8.33
N THR A 467 33.69 -34.07 -9.20
CA THR A 467 34.19 -35.43 -8.96
C THR A 467 35.59 -35.59 -9.54
N GLU A 468 36.60 -35.81 -8.70
CA GLU A 468 37.98 -36.04 -9.13
C GLU A 468 38.22 -37.49 -9.66
N GLY A 469 37.34 -38.42 -9.32
CA GLY A 469 37.33 -39.80 -9.76
C GLY A 469 36.26 -40.63 -9.07
N GLY A 470 35.81 -41.69 -9.71
CA GLY A 470 34.82 -42.62 -9.19
C GLY A 470 33.47 -42.60 -9.91
N LYS A 471 32.40 -42.99 -9.22
CA LYS A 471 31.07 -43.13 -9.83
C LYS A 471 30.19 -41.90 -9.57
N ILE A 472 29.51 -41.44 -10.61
CA ILE A 472 28.31 -40.57 -10.51
C ILE A 472 27.10 -41.51 -10.63
N ILE A 473 26.20 -41.47 -9.65
CA ILE A 473 25.04 -42.36 -9.61
C ILE A 473 23.80 -41.53 -9.93
N VAL A 474 23.08 -41.91 -10.98
CA VAL A 474 21.79 -41.31 -11.34
C VAL A 474 20.69 -42.29 -10.92
N THR A 475 19.87 -41.86 -9.96
CA THR A 475 18.77 -42.66 -9.43
C THR A 475 17.44 -42.07 -9.84
N VAL A 476 16.52 -42.90 -10.31
CA VAL A 476 15.14 -42.52 -10.59
C VAL A 476 14.21 -43.29 -9.66
N LEU A 477 13.43 -42.57 -8.88
CA LEU A 477 12.49 -43.11 -7.90
C LEU A 477 11.06 -42.64 -8.21
N MET A 478 10.17 -43.59 -8.46
CA MET A 478 8.75 -43.31 -8.59
C MET A 478 8.05 -43.39 -7.23
N LYS A 479 7.50 -42.29 -6.75
CA LYS A 479 6.65 -42.22 -5.56
C LYS A 479 5.18 -42.28 -5.94
N LYS A 480 4.52 -43.40 -5.65
CA LYS A 480 3.08 -43.56 -5.97
C LYS A 480 2.17 -42.70 -5.10
N ASP A 481 2.53 -42.51 -3.83
CA ASP A 481 1.72 -41.77 -2.86
C ASP A 481 1.62 -40.29 -3.23
N THR A 482 2.72 -39.67 -3.67
CA THR A 482 2.74 -38.24 -4.06
C THR A 482 2.52 -38.03 -5.56
N LYS A 483 2.48 -39.12 -6.35
CA LYS A 483 2.40 -39.04 -7.82
C LYS A 483 3.53 -38.21 -8.42
N GLU A 484 4.73 -38.39 -7.92
CA GLU A 484 5.94 -37.71 -8.38
C GLU A 484 7.02 -38.68 -8.77
N VAL A 485 7.77 -38.35 -9.81
CA VAL A 485 9.04 -39.02 -10.12
C VAL A 485 10.19 -38.14 -9.61
N ILE A 486 11.10 -38.74 -8.85
CA ILE A 486 12.28 -38.07 -8.30
C ILE A 486 13.51 -38.55 -9.05
N VAL A 487 14.31 -37.62 -9.54
CA VAL A 487 15.64 -37.91 -10.11
C VAL A 487 16.69 -37.36 -9.16
N SER A 488 17.65 -38.20 -8.79
CA SER A 488 18.76 -37.82 -7.92
C SER A 488 20.09 -38.14 -8.63
N ILE A 489 20.99 -37.18 -8.65
CA ILE A 489 22.32 -37.26 -9.20
C ILE A 489 23.31 -37.11 -8.05
N SER A 490 23.98 -38.21 -7.69
CA SER A 490 24.93 -38.27 -6.58
C SER A 490 26.36 -38.30 -7.10
N ASP A 491 27.18 -37.40 -6.63
CA ASP A 491 28.61 -37.30 -6.93
C ASP A 491 29.48 -37.77 -5.74
N ARG A 492 30.80 -37.89 -5.97
CA ARG A 492 31.83 -38.17 -4.97
C ARG A 492 32.82 -37.01 -4.80
N GLY A 493 32.35 -35.79 -4.97
CA GLY A 493 33.15 -34.58 -4.83
C GLY A 493 33.37 -34.15 -3.38
N GLN A 494 33.75 -32.88 -3.22
CA GLN A 494 34.04 -32.26 -1.91
C GLN A 494 32.78 -31.98 -1.06
N GLY A 495 31.59 -32.21 -1.62
CA GLY A 495 30.33 -31.82 -0.98
C GLY A 495 30.05 -30.32 -1.05
N ILE A 496 28.97 -29.90 -0.42
CA ILE A 496 28.47 -28.49 -0.40
C ILE A 496 28.71 -27.90 0.99
N ASN A 497 29.33 -26.71 1.05
CA ASN A 497 29.50 -26.00 2.31
C ASN A 497 28.14 -25.52 2.85
N SER A 498 27.94 -25.59 4.17
CA SER A 498 26.72 -25.20 4.86
C SER A 498 26.32 -23.73 4.60
N GLU A 499 27.28 -22.82 4.46
CA GLU A 499 27.03 -21.40 4.17
C GLU A 499 26.44 -21.19 2.77
N VAL A 500 26.84 -22.00 1.78
CA VAL A 500 26.37 -21.89 0.39
C VAL A 500 25.08 -22.64 0.17
N MET A 501 24.79 -23.65 1.00
CA MET A 501 23.63 -24.53 0.83
C MET A 501 22.30 -23.76 0.73
N SER A 502 22.10 -22.73 1.54
CA SER A 502 20.87 -21.90 1.56
C SER A 502 20.70 -21.01 0.32
N HIS A 503 21.79 -20.67 -0.35
CA HIS A 503 21.81 -19.76 -1.51
C HIS A 503 22.16 -20.45 -2.83
N LEU A 504 22.31 -21.76 -2.81
CA LEU A 504 22.85 -22.57 -3.92
C LEU A 504 22.08 -22.39 -5.25
N PHE A 505 20.79 -22.12 -5.17
CA PHE A 505 19.91 -21.91 -6.32
C PHE A 505 19.66 -20.42 -6.64
N GLU A 506 20.41 -19.51 -6.05
CA GLU A 506 20.37 -18.08 -6.38
C GLU A 506 21.30 -17.77 -7.57
N LYS A 507 21.12 -16.57 -8.16
CA LYS A 507 21.91 -16.15 -9.31
C LYS A 507 23.37 -15.95 -8.93
N PHE A 508 24.30 -16.39 -9.79
CA PHE A 508 25.76 -16.18 -9.68
C PHE A 508 26.46 -16.84 -8.49
N ILE A 509 25.82 -17.78 -7.85
CA ILE A 509 26.49 -18.58 -6.83
C ILE A 509 27.37 -19.61 -7.54
N SER A 510 28.67 -19.37 -7.61
CA SER A 510 29.69 -20.28 -8.14
C SER A 510 30.92 -20.27 -7.24
N ARG A 511 31.50 -21.44 -6.99
CA ARG A 511 32.77 -21.58 -6.27
C ARG A 511 33.98 -21.76 -7.19
N SER A 512 33.78 -21.86 -8.47
CA SER A 512 34.85 -22.08 -9.42
C SER A 512 34.91 -20.98 -10.45
N ASP A 513 36.13 -20.55 -10.78
CA ASP A 513 36.45 -19.56 -11.82
C ASP A 513 35.92 -19.94 -13.22
N SER A 514 35.38 -21.15 -13.37
CA SER A 514 34.88 -21.69 -14.66
C SER A 514 33.37 -21.86 -14.75
N GLY A 515 32.57 -21.27 -13.85
CA GLY A 515 31.12 -21.44 -13.85
C GLY A 515 30.36 -20.14 -13.70
N THR A 516 29.35 -19.89 -14.54
CA THR A 516 28.51 -18.69 -14.57
C THR A 516 27.63 -18.51 -13.33
N GLY A 517 27.45 -19.55 -12.51
CA GLY A 517 26.51 -19.55 -11.37
C GLY A 517 25.04 -19.41 -11.77
N LEU A 518 24.70 -19.45 -13.07
CA LEU A 518 23.32 -19.33 -13.55
C LEU A 518 22.61 -20.68 -13.71
N GLY A 519 23.37 -21.77 -13.92
CA GLY A 519 22.79 -23.06 -14.27
C GLY A 519 21.82 -23.62 -13.22
N LEU A 520 22.16 -23.58 -11.93
CA LEU A 520 21.27 -24.06 -10.85
C LEU A 520 20.04 -23.15 -10.68
N TYR A 521 20.18 -21.86 -10.82
CA TYR A 521 19.05 -20.94 -10.83
C TYR A 521 18.07 -21.23 -11.98
N ILE A 522 18.59 -21.41 -13.20
CA ILE A 522 17.79 -21.78 -14.37
C ILE A 522 17.10 -23.12 -14.14
N SER A 523 17.87 -24.15 -13.66
CA SER A 523 17.33 -25.46 -13.35
C SER A 523 16.17 -25.40 -12.36
N LYS A 524 16.30 -24.62 -11.29
CA LYS A 524 15.23 -24.40 -10.30
C LYS A 524 13.97 -23.85 -10.96
N ASN A 525 14.09 -22.78 -11.73
CA ASN A 525 12.94 -22.16 -12.36
C ASN A 525 12.28 -23.05 -13.43
N ILE A 526 13.06 -23.84 -14.17
CA ILE A 526 12.51 -24.82 -15.10
C ILE A 526 11.69 -25.88 -14.35
N ILE A 527 12.23 -26.43 -13.26
CA ILE A 527 11.54 -27.49 -12.48
C ILE A 527 10.29 -26.90 -11.79
N GLU A 528 10.37 -25.72 -11.21
CA GLU A 528 9.22 -25.03 -10.61
C GLU A 528 8.13 -24.70 -11.65
N ALA A 529 8.51 -24.34 -12.88
CA ALA A 529 7.56 -24.15 -13.98
C ALA A 529 6.84 -25.46 -14.37
N HIS A 530 7.51 -26.64 -14.19
CA HIS A 530 6.90 -27.94 -14.32
C HIS A 530 6.16 -28.42 -13.06
N ARG A 531 5.90 -27.49 -12.08
CA ARG A 531 5.27 -27.78 -10.79
C ARG A 531 6.03 -28.81 -9.93
N GLY A 532 7.32 -28.98 -10.18
CA GLY A 532 8.23 -29.84 -9.43
C GLY A 532 8.98 -29.05 -8.35
N LYS A 533 9.94 -29.78 -7.70
CA LYS A 533 10.85 -29.22 -6.70
C LYS A 533 12.27 -29.67 -7.01
N ILE A 534 13.26 -28.81 -6.68
CA ILE A 534 14.68 -29.17 -6.78
C ILE A 534 15.37 -28.85 -5.45
N TRP A 535 16.27 -29.72 -5.02
CA TRP A 535 17.04 -29.56 -3.77
C TRP A 535 18.40 -30.23 -3.88
N ALA A 536 19.28 -29.94 -2.93
CA ALA A 536 20.58 -30.59 -2.80
C ALA A 536 20.83 -30.98 -1.34
N SER A 537 21.65 -32.00 -1.14
CA SER A 537 22.12 -32.45 0.17
C SER A 537 23.53 -33.04 0.06
N ASN A 538 24.29 -32.99 1.16
CA ASN A 538 25.54 -33.77 1.24
C ASN A 538 25.22 -35.23 1.47
N ASN A 539 26.06 -36.12 0.92
CA ASN A 539 25.89 -37.54 1.06
C ASN A 539 26.08 -37.98 2.54
N PRO A 540 25.34 -39.00 3.02
CA PRO A 540 25.40 -39.44 4.41
C PRO A 540 26.77 -39.93 4.86
N ASN A 541 27.60 -40.43 3.94
CA ASN A 541 28.98 -40.88 4.18
C ASN A 541 30.00 -39.71 4.24
N GLY A 542 29.55 -38.46 4.11
CA GLY A 542 30.38 -37.26 4.15
C GLY A 542 31.22 -37.00 2.89
N ILE A 543 31.09 -37.82 1.85
CA ILE A 543 31.82 -37.69 0.59
C ILE A 543 30.83 -37.37 -0.53
N GLY A 544 30.98 -36.20 -1.15
CA GLY A 544 30.16 -35.73 -2.26
C GLY A 544 28.81 -35.18 -1.89
N SER A 545 28.02 -34.84 -2.90
CA SER A 545 26.70 -34.26 -2.82
C SER A 545 25.69 -34.97 -3.71
N THR A 546 24.42 -34.78 -3.37
CA THR A 546 23.29 -35.28 -4.18
C THR A 546 22.38 -34.13 -4.54
N PHE A 547 22.20 -33.92 -5.84
CA PHE A 547 21.21 -32.99 -6.38
C PHE A 547 19.99 -33.80 -6.83
N SER A 548 18.82 -33.36 -6.37
CA SER A 548 17.58 -34.08 -6.67
C SER A 548 16.51 -33.08 -7.16
N PHE A 549 15.67 -33.57 -8.07
CA PHE A 549 14.46 -32.85 -8.45
C PHE A 549 13.27 -33.81 -8.58
N SER A 550 12.05 -33.27 -8.37
CA SER A 550 10.81 -34.03 -8.60
C SER A 550 10.00 -33.39 -9.72
N ILE A 551 9.25 -34.22 -10.45
CA ILE A 551 8.26 -33.80 -11.44
C ILE A 551 6.98 -34.57 -11.17
N PRO A 552 5.77 -33.90 -11.14
CA PRO A 552 4.51 -34.61 -11.00
C PRO A 552 4.20 -35.46 -12.24
N VAL A 553 3.61 -36.64 -12.00
CA VAL A 553 3.20 -37.59 -13.03
C VAL A 553 1.68 -37.68 -13.06
N ASP A 554 1.07 -37.50 -14.22
CA ASP A 554 -0.37 -37.78 -14.35
C ASP A 554 -0.58 -39.30 -14.55
N LEU A 555 -1.02 -39.98 -13.50
CA LEU A 555 -1.23 -41.45 -13.52
C LEU A 555 -2.38 -41.90 -14.43
N ARG A 556 -3.14 -40.98 -15.04
CA ARG A 556 -4.21 -41.36 -16.00
C ARG A 556 -3.65 -41.98 -17.28
N SER A 557 -2.37 -41.77 -17.59
CA SER A 557 -1.68 -42.34 -18.77
C SER A 557 -1.01 -43.68 -18.52
N MET A 558 -1.06 -44.22 -17.29
CA MET A 558 -0.43 -45.50 -16.92
C MET A 558 -1.39 -46.69 -16.91
N THR A 559 -2.61 -46.57 -17.43
CA THR A 559 -3.44 -47.76 -17.67
C THR A 559 -2.82 -48.57 -18.79
N GLU A 560 -2.50 -49.81 -18.44
CA GLU A 560 -2.03 -50.89 -19.31
C GLU A 560 -2.71 -50.78 -20.68
N SER A 561 -1.91 -50.94 -21.74
CA SER A 561 -2.44 -51.27 -23.05
C SER A 561 -3.30 -52.52 -22.91
N GLU A 562 -4.62 -52.38 -22.78
CA GLU A 562 -5.56 -53.48 -22.96
C GLU A 562 -5.27 -54.11 -24.33
N PRO A 563 -5.08 -55.43 -24.43
CA PRO A 563 -4.92 -56.07 -25.72
C PRO A 563 -6.15 -55.76 -26.56
N GLN A 564 -5.94 -55.25 -27.77
CA GLN A 564 -7.04 -54.97 -28.71
C GLN A 564 -7.85 -56.27 -28.87
N PRO A 565 -9.19 -56.23 -28.75
CA PRO A 565 -10.00 -57.42 -29.01
C PRO A 565 -9.83 -57.83 -30.47
N GLU A 566 -9.46 -59.10 -30.68
CA GLU A 566 -9.37 -59.69 -32.01
C GLU A 566 -10.62 -59.43 -32.85
N PRO A 567 -10.46 -59.11 -34.16
CA PRO A 567 -11.60 -58.86 -35.04
C PRO A 567 -12.47 -60.12 -35.14
N LYS A 568 -13.72 -60.05 -34.71
CA LYS A 568 -14.73 -61.14 -34.87
C LYS A 568 -14.84 -61.48 -36.36
N PRO A 569 -14.83 -62.77 -36.75
CA PRO A 569 -14.98 -63.16 -38.13
C PRO A 569 -16.38 -62.80 -38.66
N ASN A 570 -16.39 -62.22 -39.85
CA ASN A 570 -17.60 -61.83 -40.58
C ASN A 570 -18.58 -63.02 -40.71
N ALA A 571 -19.71 -62.93 -40.02
CA ALA A 571 -20.86 -63.81 -40.29
C ALA A 571 -21.48 -63.41 -41.63
N GLY A 572 -21.41 -64.32 -42.58
CA GLY A 572 -21.88 -64.13 -43.93
C GLY A 572 -23.35 -63.75 -44.01
N ILE A 573 -23.62 -62.80 -44.85
CA ILE A 573 -24.94 -62.42 -45.31
C ILE A 573 -25.42 -63.51 -46.29
N ASN A 574 -26.32 -64.40 -45.87
CA ASN A 574 -27.10 -65.23 -46.80
C ASN A 574 -28.37 -64.42 -47.21
N ARG A 575 -28.46 -64.14 -48.51
CA ARG A 575 -29.69 -63.70 -49.18
C ARG A 575 -30.63 -64.90 -49.33
N ALA A 576 -31.86 -64.75 -48.96
CA ALA A 576 -33.03 -65.22 -49.64
C ALA A 576 -34.24 -64.31 -49.31
#